data_6438bb0b2e3cbe1e3a270cffbddbc0e9
#
_entry.id   6438bb0b2e3cbe1e3a270cffbddbc0e9
#
_cell.length_a   1.000
_cell.length_b   1.000
_cell.length_c   1.000
_cell.angle_alpha   90.00
_cell.angle_beta   90.00
_cell.angle_gamma   90.00
#
_symmetry.space_group_name_H-M   'P 1'
#
loop_
_entity.id
_entity.type
_entity.pdbx_description
1 polymer ?
#
loop_
_entity_poly.entity_id
_entity_poly.type
_entity_poly.pdbx_seq_one_letter_code
_entity_poly.pdbx_strand_id
1 'polypeptide(L)'
;MRALVLLIRPYLPGGRLMDHFYSASNAAYHAAKEMADRIAAECGIRAERCSNLKLKPMCRRHPSFGTGKNTLNYLPGIGSRFCMELLGLSEPVDTESDAPYPKGELPCGDCGRCAAACPTKAITADGFVKERCIRFHMMSGKPMPEEMRGLVGSDAGTRGVLGCDICQRVCPANTEIEKYRTAEDAFTLEELLECTGDTLERFAALYGRNYANRNRILAQAVLAAGNHDPEKYREQIQQLAQSPSPALSEHAQYMLKNMKK
;
A
#
# COMPACT_ATOMS: atom_id res chain seq x y z
N MET A 1 15.59 16.95 19.54
CA MET A 1 15.61 15.49 19.24
C MET A 1 17.04 14.99 19.40
N ARG A 2 17.26 14.03 20.30
CA ARG A 2 18.60 13.47 20.61
C ARG A 2 18.74 12.00 20.21
N ALA A 3 17.59 11.29 20.06
CA ALA A 3 17.58 9.93 19.56
C ALA A 3 16.41 9.72 18.59
N LEU A 4 16.53 8.71 17.74
CA LEU A 4 15.50 8.25 16.79
C LEU A 4 15.25 6.76 17.03
N VAL A 5 13.98 6.39 17.17
CA VAL A 5 13.54 4.99 17.29
C VAL A 5 12.68 4.63 16.10
N LEU A 6 13.15 3.69 15.31
CA LEU A 6 12.40 3.15 14.18
C LEU A 6 11.53 1.98 14.63
N LEU A 7 10.24 2.14 14.53
CA LEU A 7 9.26 1.10 14.79
C LEU A 7 8.96 0.34 13.49
N ILE A 8 9.04 -0.97 13.53
CA ILE A 8 8.78 -1.86 12.40
C ILE A 8 7.61 -2.76 12.77
N ARG A 9 6.56 -2.74 11.95
CA ARG A 9 5.38 -3.58 12.09
C ARG A 9 5.25 -4.50 10.88
N PRO A 10 5.58 -5.78 11.00
CA PRO A 10 5.28 -6.75 9.96
C PRO A 10 3.77 -6.90 9.76
N TYR A 11 3.38 -7.28 8.55
CA TYR A 11 1.98 -7.60 8.23
C TYR A 11 1.89 -8.80 7.30
N LEU A 12 0.80 -9.55 7.43
CA LEU A 12 0.50 -10.67 6.53
C LEU A 12 -0.03 -10.15 5.19
N PRO A 13 0.41 -10.72 4.07
CA PRO A 13 -0.10 -10.35 2.76
C PRO A 13 -1.57 -10.77 2.61
N GLY A 14 -2.35 -9.98 1.90
CA GLY A 14 -3.75 -10.35 1.70
C GLY A 14 -4.60 -9.27 1.05
N GLY A 15 -5.90 -9.55 1.07
CA GLY A 15 -6.97 -8.79 0.45
C GLY A 15 -7.06 -8.98 -1.07
N ARG A 16 -8.26 -8.89 -1.62
CA ARG A 16 -8.52 -8.81 -3.07
C ARG A 16 -8.80 -7.39 -3.51
N LEU A 17 -9.59 -6.67 -2.74
CA LEU A 17 -9.96 -5.29 -3.02
C LEU A 17 -8.95 -4.30 -2.47
N MET A 18 -8.34 -4.62 -1.31
CA MET A 18 -7.37 -3.74 -0.66
C MET A 18 -6.17 -4.51 -0.13
N ASP A 19 -4.98 -3.93 -0.33
CA ASP A 19 -3.75 -4.51 0.21
C ASP A 19 -3.71 -4.29 1.72
N HIS A 20 -3.44 -5.34 2.48
CA HIS A 20 -3.32 -5.31 3.95
C HIS A 20 -2.24 -4.34 4.46
N PHE A 21 -1.33 -3.91 3.59
CA PHE A 21 -0.39 -2.83 3.92
C PHE A 21 -1.09 -1.59 4.51
N TYR A 22 -2.26 -1.22 3.99
CA TYR A 22 -2.91 0.03 4.39
C TYR A 22 -3.52 -0.04 5.78
N SER A 23 -4.16 -1.15 6.14
CA SER A 23 -4.65 -1.38 7.51
C SER A 23 -3.49 -1.51 8.50
N ALA A 24 -2.45 -2.25 8.12
CA ALA A 24 -1.24 -2.37 8.93
C ALA A 24 -0.52 -1.02 9.13
N SER A 25 -0.47 -0.18 8.08
CA SER A 25 0.13 1.15 8.16
C SER A 25 -0.66 2.08 9.09
N ASN A 26 -1.99 2.04 9.04
CA ASN A 26 -2.84 2.79 9.97
C ASN A 26 -2.67 2.30 11.41
N ALA A 27 -2.63 0.99 11.62
CA ALA A 27 -2.38 0.41 12.94
C ALA A 27 -0.97 0.75 13.47
N ALA A 28 0.05 0.78 12.61
CA ALA A 28 1.39 1.20 12.99
C ALA A 28 1.43 2.68 13.42
N TYR A 29 0.69 3.54 12.71
CA TYR A 29 0.54 4.95 13.06
C TYR A 29 -0.04 5.13 14.48
N HIS A 30 -1.12 4.43 14.82
CA HIS A 30 -1.74 4.51 16.13
C HIS A 30 -0.82 3.93 17.22
N ALA A 31 -0.21 2.77 16.98
CA ALA A 31 0.74 2.16 17.89
C ALA A 31 1.96 3.06 18.17
N ALA A 32 2.44 3.80 17.16
CA ALA A 32 3.53 4.75 17.35
C ALA A 32 3.13 5.94 18.24
N LYS A 33 1.89 6.42 18.13
CA LYS A 33 1.37 7.46 19.04
C LYS A 33 1.26 6.96 20.47
N GLU A 34 0.62 5.81 20.68
CA GLU A 34 0.48 5.20 21.99
C GLU A 34 1.85 4.95 22.64
N MET A 35 2.84 4.50 21.86
CA MET A 35 4.20 4.31 22.37
C MET A 35 4.86 5.62 22.74
N ALA A 36 4.67 6.69 21.98
CA ALA A 36 5.19 8.02 22.34
C ALA A 36 4.58 8.53 23.64
N ASP A 37 3.27 8.38 23.83
CA ASP A 37 2.55 8.76 25.05
C ASP A 37 3.05 7.95 26.26
N ARG A 38 3.25 6.64 26.10
CA ARG A 38 3.79 5.76 27.13
C ARG A 38 5.22 6.13 27.51
N ILE A 39 6.11 6.37 26.56
CA ILE A 39 7.48 6.82 26.84
C ILE A 39 7.47 8.12 27.64
N ALA A 40 6.59 9.05 27.29
CA ALA A 40 6.46 10.30 28.05
C ALA A 40 5.99 10.06 29.48
N ALA A 41 5.00 9.19 29.69
CA ALA A 41 4.42 8.90 30.99
C ALA A 41 5.34 8.06 31.91
N GLU A 42 5.97 7.03 31.32
CA GLU A 42 6.75 6.06 32.10
C GLU A 42 8.22 6.48 32.31
N CYS A 43 8.81 7.20 31.34
CA CYS A 43 10.23 7.57 31.37
C CYS A 43 10.46 9.07 31.60
N GLY A 44 9.43 9.91 31.56
CA GLY A 44 9.59 11.37 31.62
C GLY A 44 10.31 11.99 30.41
N ILE A 45 10.47 11.23 29.31
CA ILE A 45 11.16 11.64 28.08
C ILE A 45 10.11 12.08 27.07
N ARG A 46 10.25 13.30 26.52
CA ARG A 46 9.37 13.70 25.42
C ARG A 46 9.65 12.86 24.17
N ALA A 47 8.60 12.20 23.70
CA ALA A 47 8.62 11.42 22.48
C ALA A 47 7.57 11.93 21.49
N GLU A 48 7.89 12.00 20.23
CA GLU A 48 6.96 12.44 19.19
C GLU A 48 7.16 11.68 17.87
N ARG A 49 6.09 11.48 17.12
CA ARG A 49 6.17 10.84 15.82
C ARG A 49 6.75 11.79 14.77
N CYS A 50 7.78 11.36 14.08
CA CYS A 50 8.46 12.12 13.03
C CYS A 50 7.85 11.85 11.67
N SER A 51 6.95 12.72 11.20
CA SER A 51 6.30 12.58 9.88
C SER A 51 7.02 13.27 8.73
N ASN A 52 7.97 14.16 9.04
CA ASN A 52 8.70 14.99 8.08
C ASN A 52 9.98 14.34 7.54
N LEU A 53 10.38 13.19 8.08
CA LEU A 53 11.57 12.47 7.66
C LEU A 53 11.26 11.41 6.61
N LYS A 54 12.15 11.29 5.62
CA LYS A 54 12.01 10.30 4.53
C LYS A 54 12.57 8.95 4.99
N LEU A 55 11.74 8.08 5.54
CA LEU A 55 12.16 6.78 6.10
C LEU A 55 12.89 5.88 5.11
N LYS A 56 12.38 5.71 3.89
CA LYS A 56 13.01 4.82 2.91
C LYS A 56 14.48 5.17 2.62
N PRO A 57 14.86 6.42 2.34
CA PRO A 57 16.26 6.80 2.20
C PRO A 57 17.10 6.63 3.48
N MET A 58 16.52 6.80 4.66
CA MET A 58 17.23 6.57 5.93
C MET A 58 17.54 5.07 6.08
N CYS A 59 16.56 4.21 5.90
CA CYS A 59 16.74 2.76 5.96
C CYS A 59 17.78 2.25 4.96
N ARG A 60 17.85 2.81 3.75
CA ARG A 60 18.89 2.44 2.76
C ARG A 60 20.32 2.62 3.24
N ARG A 61 20.54 3.53 4.18
CA ARG A 61 21.88 3.83 4.73
C ARG A 61 22.21 2.95 5.94
N HIS A 62 21.21 2.27 6.49
CA HIS A 62 21.41 1.42 7.66
C HIS A 62 21.76 -0.02 7.22
N PRO A 63 22.80 -0.66 7.78
CA PRO A 63 23.31 -1.94 7.32
C PRO A 63 22.32 -3.11 7.45
N SER A 64 21.32 -2.99 8.32
CA SER A 64 20.27 -4.01 8.49
C SER A 64 19.26 -4.04 7.36
N PHE A 65 19.16 -2.99 6.55
CA PHE A 65 18.19 -2.91 5.48
C PHE A 65 18.84 -3.14 4.12
N GLY A 66 18.22 -3.99 3.34
CA GLY A 66 18.47 -4.03 1.92
C GLY A 66 17.43 -3.21 1.14
N THR A 67 17.71 -2.90 -0.13
CA THR A 67 16.77 -2.24 -1.04
C THR A 67 16.66 -3.03 -2.33
N GLY A 68 15.45 -3.46 -2.66
CA GLY A 68 15.18 -4.20 -3.88
C GLY A 68 15.09 -3.33 -5.14
N LYS A 69 15.16 -3.96 -6.32
CA LYS A 69 14.92 -3.31 -7.63
C LYS A 69 13.54 -2.67 -7.72
N ASN A 70 12.55 -3.17 -6.97
CA ASN A 70 11.21 -2.60 -6.81
C ASN A 70 11.16 -1.39 -5.85
N THR A 71 12.31 -0.89 -5.40
CA THR A 71 12.48 0.25 -4.48
C THR A 71 11.93 0.05 -3.06
N LEU A 72 11.57 -1.17 -2.69
CA LEU A 72 11.15 -1.48 -1.32
C LEU A 72 12.37 -1.81 -0.46
N ASN A 73 12.28 -1.44 0.82
CA ASN A 73 13.24 -1.88 1.81
C ASN A 73 12.92 -3.29 2.27
N TYR A 74 13.96 -4.02 2.67
CA TYR A 74 13.91 -5.40 3.13
C TYR A 74 14.62 -5.54 4.47
N LEU A 75 14.09 -6.44 5.27
CA LEU A 75 14.75 -6.95 6.48
C LEU A 75 14.89 -8.47 6.39
N PRO A 76 16.01 -9.03 6.87
CA PRO A 76 16.18 -10.46 6.97
C PRO A 76 15.04 -11.11 7.75
N GLY A 77 14.53 -12.24 7.27
CA GLY A 77 13.43 -12.97 7.88
C GLY A 77 12.01 -12.37 7.72
N ILE A 78 11.90 -11.07 7.40
CA ILE A 78 10.61 -10.37 7.26
C ILE A 78 10.31 -10.05 5.78
N GLY A 79 11.36 -9.94 4.94
CA GLY A 79 11.20 -9.49 3.57
C GLY A 79 10.83 -8.00 3.51
N SER A 80 9.90 -7.64 2.63
CA SER A 80 9.41 -6.27 2.45
C SER A 80 7.99 -6.05 2.99
N ARG A 81 7.43 -7.01 3.74
CA ARG A 81 6.07 -6.97 4.28
C ARG A 81 6.03 -6.34 5.66
N PHE A 82 6.39 -5.06 5.75
CA PHE A 82 6.32 -4.29 7.00
C PHE A 82 6.00 -2.82 6.75
N CYS A 83 5.41 -2.20 7.79
CA CYS A 83 5.22 -0.77 7.89
C CYS A 83 6.28 -0.17 8.83
N MET A 84 6.59 1.09 8.65
CA MET A 84 7.60 1.80 9.42
C MET A 84 7.02 3.10 9.98
N GLU A 85 7.28 3.35 11.27
CA GLU A 85 7.05 4.62 11.93
C GLU A 85 8.32 5.06 12.66
N LEU A 86 8.52 6.35 12.82
CA LEU A 86 9.70 6.91 13.46
C LEU A 86 9.29 7.78 14.64
N LEU A 87 9.88 7.52 15.81
CA LEU A 87 9.78 8.38 16.99
C LEU A 87 11.08 9.15 17.17
N GLY A 88 10.96 10.43 17.49
CA GLY A 88 12.05 11.26 17.97
C GLY A 88 11.96 11.45 19.47
N LEU A 89 13.06 11.26 20.16
CA LEU A 89 13.17 11.39 21.62
C LEU A 89 13.95 12.65 21.99
N SER A 90 13.57 13.29 23.11
CA SER A 90 14.29 14.46 23.64
C SER A 90 15.61 14.11 24.30
N GLU A 91 15.78 12.87 24.72
CA GLU A 91 16.99 12.37 25.38
C GLU A 91 17.64 11.24 24.55
N PRO A 92 18.96 11.02 24.71
CA PRO A 92 19.62 9.86 24.15
C PRO A 92 19.09 8.57 24.79
N VAL A 93 19.16 7.48 24.05
CA VAL A 93 18.82 6.15 24.54
C VAL A 93 20.10 5.32 24.54
N ASP A 94 20.47 4.80 25.68
CA ASP A 94 21.53 3.81 25.77
C ASP A 94 20.99 2.48 25.23
N THR A 95 21.61 1.99 24.19
CA THR A 95 21.29 0.65 23.64
C THR A 95 22.34 -0.32 24.15
N GLU A 96 21.94 -1.27 24.98
CA GLU A 96 22.84 -2.33 25.47
C GLU A 96 23.30 -3.31 24.38
N SER A 97 22.81 -3.17 23.18
CA SER A 97 23.11 -4.13 22.13
C SER A 97 23.69 -3.46 20.90
N ASP A 98 25.00 -3.46 20.83
CA ASP A 98 25.77 -3.42 19.58
C ASP A 98 25.75 -4.77 18.84
N ALA A 99 24.75 -5.61 19.12
CA ALA A 99 24.61 -6.87 18.39
C ALA A 99 24.44 -6.51 16.90
N PRO A 100 25.36 -6.96 16.04
CA PRO A 100 25.27 -6.66 14.63
C PRO A 100 23.97 -7.24 14.13
N TYR A 101 23.05 -6.36 13.75
CA TYR A 101 21.87 -6.80 13.00
C TYR A 101 22.32 -7.61 11.80
N PRO A 102 21.71 -8.77 11.52
CA PRO A 102 22.10 -9.57 10.39
C PRO A 102 22.07 -8.69 9.15
N LYS A 103 23.20 -8.62 8.44
CA LYS A 103 23.27 -7.89 7.17
C LYS A 103 22.31 -8.55 6.21
N GLY A 104 21.35 -7.80 5.72
CA GLY A 104 20.39 -8.29 4.74
C GLY A 104 21.06 -8.44 3.38
N GLU A 105 21.63 -9.59 3.13
CA GLU A 105 21.96 -9.96 1.76
C GLU A 105 20.66 -10.18 0.99
N LEU A 106 20.41 -9.31 0.02
CA LEU A 106 19.24 -9.43 -0.81
C LEU A 106 19.52 -10.32 -2.01
N PRO A 107 18.64 -11.29 -2.30
CA PRO A 107 18.74 -12.10 -3.51
C PRO A 107 18.33 -11.29 -4.76
N CYS A 108 18.73 -10.03 -4.84
CA CYS A 108 18.36 -9.14 -5.95
C CYS A 108 19.29 -9.23 -7.15
N GLY A 109 20.57 -9.54 -6.98
CA GLY A 109 21.59 -9.68 -8.03
C GLY A 109 21.06 -9.71 -9.46
N ASP A 110 21.09 -10.86 -10.10
CA ASP A 110 20.52 -11.08 -11.43
C ASP A 110 19.01 -11.38 -11.42
N CYS A 111 18.37 -11.39 -10.24
CA CYS A 111 16.95 -11.62 -10.12
C CYS A 111 16.15 -10.48 -10.78
N GLY A 112 15.30 -10.81 -11.76
CA GLY A 112 14.43 -9.88 -12.46
C GLY A 112 12.94 -10.11 -12.20
N ARG A 113 12.55 -10.97 -11.23
CA ARG A 113 11.16 -11.44 -11.06
C ARG A 113 10.15 -10.29 -10.90
N CYS A 114 10.44 -9.27 -10.09
CA CYS A 114 9.54 -8.13 -9.89
C CYS A 114 9.39 -7.27 -11.16
N ALA A 115 10.43 -7.11 -11.95
CA ALA A 115 10.38 -6.39 -13.22
C ALA A 115 9.59 -7.19 -14.27
N ALA A 116 9.82 -8.51 -14.36
CA ALA A 116 9.10 -9.39 -15.27
C ALA A 116 7.60 -9.44 -14.96
N ALA A 117 7.23 -9.51 -13.67
CA ALA A 117 5.83 -9.59 -13.23
C ALA A 117 5.10 -8.25 -13.26
N CYS A 118 5.77 -7.11 -13.35
CA CYS A 118 5.10 -5.81 -13.36
C CYS A 118 4.33 -5.62 -14.69
N PRO A 119 2.99 -5.55 -14.68
CA PRO A 119 2.21 -5.50 -15.91
C PRO A 119 2.43 -4.20 -16.70
N THR A 120 2.80 -3.12 -16.01
CA THR A 120 3.03 -1.79 -16.60
C THR A 120 4.52 -1.47 -16.80
N LYS A 121 5.40 -2.45 -16.53
CA LYS A 121 6.86 -2.26 -16.67
C LYS A 121 7.38 -1.03 -15.91
N ALA A 122 6.84 -0.78 -14.72
CA ALA A 122 7.30 0.29 -13.84
C ALA A 122 8.71 0.04 -13.25
N ILE A 123 9.16 -1.22 -13.23
CA ILE A 123 10.49 -1.62 -12.77
C ILE A 123 11.32 -2.00 -13.98
N THR A 124 12.37 -1.25 -14.25
CA THR A 124 13.26 -1.40 -15.41
C THR A 124 14.69 -1.75 -14.97
N ALA A 125 15.57 -1.99 -15.93
CA ALA A 125 16.99 -2.16 -15.66
C ALA A 125 17.61 -0.87 -15.08
N ASP A 126 17.14 0.29 -15.54
CA ASP A 126 17.65 1.60 -15.16
C ASP A 126 17.02 2.16 -13.87
N GLY A 127 16.01 1.45 -13.32
CA GLY A 127 15.36 1.86 -12.08
C GLY A 127 13.85 1.79 -12.11
N PHE A 128 13.21 2.58 -11.25
CA PHE A 128 11.76 2.61 -11.06
C PHE A 128 11.14 3.88 -11.68
N VAL A 129 10.18 3.65 -12.60
CA VAL A 129 9.41 4.70 -13.27
C VAL A 129 8.06 4.84 -12.57
N LYS A 130 7.94 5.86 -11.73
CA LYS A 130 6.78 6.09 -10.86
C LYS A 130 5.48 6.25 -11.67
N GLU A 131 5.52 6.92 -12.79
CA GLU A 131 4.39 7.21 -13.68
C GLU A 131 3.82 5.95 -14.35
N ARG A 132 4.58 4.85 -14.37
CA ARG A 132 4.11 3.53 -14.81
C ARG A 132 3.55 2.68 -13.67
N CYS A 133 3.65 3.12 -12.42
CA CYS A 133 3.18 2.32 -11.29
C CYS A 133 1.67 2.50 -11.06
N ILE A 134 0.89 1.44 -11.19
CA ILE A 134 -0.57 1.47 -10.96
C ILE A 134 -0.90 2.01 -9.57
N ARG A 135 -0.17 1.56 -8.52
CA ARG A 135 -0.39 2.06 -7.16
C ARG A 135 -0.26 3.58 -7.05
N PHE A 136 0.63 4.20 -7.81
CA PHE A 136 0.77 5.65 -7.84
C PHE A 136 -0.51 6.32 -8.36
N HIS A 137 -1.09 5.80 -9.44
CA HIS A 137 -2.32 6.33 -10.02
C HIS A 137 -3.55 6.10 -9.13
N MET A 138 -3.66 4.94 -8.47
CA MET A 138 -4.74 4.68 -7.50
C MET A 138 -4.80 5.72 -6.39
N MET A 139 -3.67 6.34 -6.05
CA MET A 139 -3.54 7.32 -4.97
C MET A 139 -3.68 8.77 -5.44
N SER A 140 -3.61 9.03 -6.75
CA SER A 140 -3.50 10.40 -7.28
C SER A 140 -4.80 11.20 -7.22
N GLY A 141 -5.95 10.55 -7.19
CA GLY A 141 -7.27 11.19 -7.33
C GLY A 141 -7.56 11.74 -8.75
N LYS A 142 -6.64 11.54 -9.69
CA LYS A 142 -6.81 11.85 -11.10
C LYS A 142 -7.28 10.62 -11.87
N PRO A 143 -7.84 10.77 -13.09
CA PRO A 143 -8.11 9.64 -13.96
C PRO A 143 -6.84 8.79 -14.16
N MET A 144 -7.00 7.49 -14.04
CA MET A 144 -5.93 6.53 -14.34
C MET A 144 -5.68 6.47 -15.85
N PRO A 145 -4.44 6.34 -16.32
CA PRO A 145 -4.14 6.10 -17.73
C PRO A 145 -4.96 4.92 -18.29
N GLU A 146 -5.45 5.07 -19.50
CA GLU A 146 -6.44 4.14 -20.09
C GLU A 146 -5.87 2.71 -20.16
N GLU A 147 -4.61 2.57 -20.51
CA GLU A 147 -3.90 1.29 -20.60
C GLU A 147 -3.76 0.53 -19.28
N MET A 148 -3.99 1.21 -18.15
CA MET A 148 -3.93 0.60 -16.83
C MET A 148 -5.32 0.23 -16.27
N ARG A 149 -6.39 0.78 -16.83
CA ARG A 149 -7.76 0.63 -16.27
C ARG A 149 -8.23 -0.83 -16.28
N GLY A 150 -7.87 -1.59 -17.31
CA GLY A 150 -8.17 -3.01 -17.41
C GLY A 150 -7.39 -3.92 -16.44
N LEU A 151 -6.40 -3.37 -15.74
CA LEU A 151 -5.59 -4.13 -14.78
C LEU A 151 -6.11 -4.03 -13.34
N VAL A 152 -6.99 -3.09 -13.04
CA VAL A 152 -7.50 -2.84 -11.67
C VAL A 152 -8.54 -3.89 -11.31
N GLY A 153 -8.28 -4.67 -10.26
CA GLY A 153 -9.20 -5.71 -9.79
C GLY A 153 -9.35 -6.93 -10.70
N SER A 154 -8.52 -7.05 -11.75
CA SER A 154 -8.51 -8.22 -12.64
C SER A 154 -7.61 -9.32 -12.10
N ASP A 155 -7.80 -10.56 -12.54
CA ASP A 155 -7.00 -11.73 -12.13
C ASP A 155 -5.52 -11.59 -12.49
N ALA A 156 -5.22 -10.95 -13.62
CA ALA A 156 -3.86 -10.67 -14.08
C ALA A 156 -3.25 -9.42 -13.44
N GLY A 157 -4.03 -8.69 -12.65
CA GLY A 157 -3.70 -7.33 -12.25
C GLY A 157 -3.53 -7.11 -10.77
N THR A 158 -4.02 -5.97 -10.35
CA THR A 158 -3.80 -5.40 -9.03
C THR A 158 -5.00 -5.62 -8.10
N ARG A 159 -4.90 -5.09 -6.88
CA ARG A 159 -6.04 -4.95 -5.98
C ARG A 159 -7.12 -4.07 -6.62
N GLY A 160 -8.37 -4.32 -6.23
CA GLY A 160 -9.50 -3.66 -6.86
C GLY A 160 -9.63 -2.18 -6.52
N VAL A 161 -9.35 -1.77 -5.29
CA VAL A 161 -9.61 -0.40 -4.84
C VAL A 161 -8.36 0.28 -4.33
N LEU A 162 -7.52 -0.40 -3.55
CA LEU A 162 -6.35 0.22 -2.94
C LEU A 162 -5.17 -0.74 -2.89
N GLY A 163 -4.11 -0.39 -3.62
CA GLY A 163 -2.83 -1.07 -3.57
C GLY A 163 -2.51 -1.96 -4.77
N CYS A 164 -1.24 -2.28 -4.86
CA CYS A 164 -0.67 -3.23 -5.81
C CYS A 164 0.56 -3.85 -5.16
N ASP A 165 0.57 -5.15 -5.02
CA ASP A 165 1.65 -5.90 -4.38
C ASP A 165 2.29 -6.94 -5.31
N ILE A 166 2.06 -6.88 -6.62
CA ILE A 166 2.56 -7.85 -7.60
C ILE A 166 4.07 -8.06 -7.44
N CYS A 167 4.84 -6.97 -7.36
CA CYS A 167 6.28 -7.02 -7.22
C CYS A 167 6.75 -7.60 -5.86
N GLN A 168 5.89 -7.59 -4.82
CA GLN A 168 6.16 -8.23 -3.53
C GLN A 168 5.81 -9.71 -3.56
N ARG A 169 4.71 -10.10 -4.21
CA ARG A 169 4.26 -11.49 -4.32
C ARG A 169 5.29 -12.40 -4.97
N VAL A 170 5.98 -11.91 -5.97
CA VAL A 170 6.97 -12.70 -6.73
C VAL A 170 8.39 -12.61 -6.18
N CYS A 171 8.58 -11.83 -5.11
CA CYS A 171 9.92 -11.59 -4.56
C CYS A 171 10.39 -12.77 -3.70
N PRO A 172 11.55 -13.36 -3.99
CA PRO A 172 12.10 -14.46 -3.18
C PRO A 172 12.25 -14.12 -1.69
N ALA A 173 12.56 -12.86 -1.37
CA ALA A 173 12.69 -12.41 0.02
C ALA A 173 11.35 -12.44 0.81
N ASN A 174 10.22 -12.57 0.13
CA ASN A 174 8.89 -12.66 0.75
C ASN A 174 8.32 -14.09 0.75
N THR A 175 9.05 -15.09 0.25
CA THR A 175 8.51 -16.45 0.02
C THR A 175 7.88 -17.03 1.28
N GLU A 176 8.52 -16.87 2.43
CA GLU A 176 8.00 -17.42 3.69
C GLU A 176 6.71 -16.73 4.13
N ILE A 177 6.67 -15.41 4.12
CA ILE A 177 5.48 -14.65 4.55
C ILE A 177 4.31 -14.80 3.57
N GLU A 178 4.57 -15.02 2.28
CA GLU A 178 3.52 -15.21 1.27
C GLU A 178 2.72 -16.51 1.47
N LYS A 179 3.24 -17.50 2.22
CA LYS A 179 2.51 -18.72 2.59
C LYS A 179 1.28 -18.43 3.47
N TYR A 180 1.26 -17.30 4.16
CA TYR A 180 0.18 -16.88 5.05
C TYR A 180 -0.77 -15.86 4.40
N ARG A 181 -0.77 -15.79 3.07
CA ARG A 181 -1.65 -14.90 2.31
C ARG A 181 -3.11 -15.30 2.48
N THR A 182 -3.96 -14.33 2.76
CA THR A 182 -5.41 -14.48 2.80
C THR A 182 -6.09 -13.69 1.68
N ALA A 183 -7.29 -14.10 1.30
CA ALA A 183 -8.15 -13.38 0.36
C ALA A 183 -9.18 -12.50 1.08
N GLU A 184 -9.16 -12.45 2.41
CA GLU A 184 -10.11 -11.69 3.20
C GLU A 184 -10.00 -10.18 2.95
N ASP A 185 -11.14 -9.56 2.78
CA ASP A 185 -11.31 -8.11 2.70
C ASP A 185 -12.31 -7.66 3.77
N ALA A 186 -12.11 -6.46 4.32
CA ALA A 186 -13.00 -5.88 5.32
C ALA A 186 -14.27 -5.27 4.72
N PHE A 187 -14.35 -5.19 3.40
CA PHE A 187 -15.45 -4.64 2.63
C PHE A 187 -15.75 -5.51 1.42
N THR A 188 -17.00 -5.57 1.02
CA THR A 188 -17.39 -6.11 -0.27
C THR A 188 -17.25 -5.05 -1.37
N LEU A 189 -17.27 -5.48 -2.62
CA LEU A 189 -17.24 -4.55 -3.74
C LEU A 189 -18.52 -3.71 -3.82
N GLU A 190 -19.66 -4.29 -3.44
CA GLU A 190 -20.95 -3.63 -3.35
C GLU A 190 -20.93 -2.50 -2.33
N GLU A 191 -20.44 -2.76 -1.10
CA GLU A 191 -20.31 -1.71 -0.07
C GLU A 191 -19.43 -0.55 -0.56
N LEU A 192 -18.37 -0.84 -1.33
CA LEU A 192 -17.47 0.18 -1.86
C LEU A 192 -18.07 0.95 -3.04
N LEU A 193 -18.93 0.33 -3.85
CA LEU A 193 -19.67 1.00 -4.93
C LEU A 193 -20.80 1.87 -4.41
N GLU A 194 -21.44 1.50 -3.32
CA GLU A 194 -22.45 2.35 -2.64
C GLU A 194 -21.75 3.49 -1.89
N CYS A 195 -20.67 3.18 -1.23
CA CYS A 195 -19.83 4.10 -0.46
C CYS A 195 -20.65 5.06 0.41
N THR A 196 -21.50 4.49 1.27
CA THR A 196 -22.34 5.25 2.21
C THR A 196 -21.50 6.01 3.23
N GLY A 197 -22.12 6.86 4.04
CA GLY A 197 -21.42 7.55 5.14
C GLY A 197 -20.80 6.56 6.13
N ASP A 198 -21.54 5.51 6.51
CA ASP A 198 -21.06 4.45 7.39
C ASP A 198 -19.87 3.68 6.77
N THR A 199 -19.99 3.30 5.50
CA THR A 199 -18.87 2.66 4.76
C THR A 199 -17.62 3.54 4.78
N LEU A 200 -17.78 4.85 4.58
CA LEU A 200 -16.67 5.80 4.57
C LEU A 200 -16.02 5.96 5.94
N GLU A 201 -16.81 5.97 7.02
CA GLU A 201 -16.31 6.03 8.40
C GLU A 201 -15.56 4.74 8.77
N ARG A 202 -16.12 3.58 8.48
CA ARG A 202 -15.45 2.27 8.68
C ARG A 202 -14.14 2.20 7.88
N PHE A 203 -14.15 2.70 6.65
CA PHE A 203 -12.95 2.77 5.81
C PHE A 203 -11.89 3.69 6.42
N ALA A 204 -12.28 4.86 6.93
CA ALA A 204 -11.38 5.80 7.59
C ALA A 204 -10.78 5.22 8.87
N ALA A 205 -11.58 4.50 9.67
CA ALA A 205 -11.11 3.85 10.89
C ALA A 205 -10.06 2.77 10.60
N LEU A 206 -10.27 1.96 9.55
CA LEU A 206 -9.40 0.85 9.24
C LEU A 206 -8.14 1.25 8.45
N TYR A 207 -8.29 2.11 7.43
CA TYR A 207 -7.20 2.46 6.49
C TYR A 207 -6.62 3.86 6.70
N GLY A 208 -7.26 4.67 7.51
CA GLY A 208 -6.88 6.06 7.79
C GLY A 208 -7.67 7.09 6.99
N ARG A 209 -7.92 8.25 7.60
CA ARG A 209 -8.74 9.34 7.01
C ARG A 209 -8.18 9.89 5.69
N ASN A 210 -6.87 9.85 5.50
CA ASN A 210 -6.20 10.30 4.27
C ASN A 210 -6.53 9.43 3.05
N TYR A 211 -7.00 8.19 3.26
CA TYR A 211 -7.46 7.30 2.20
C TYR A 211 -8.97 7.33 2.00
N ALA A 212 -9.74 7.74 3.00
CA ALA A 212 -11.19 7.79 3.01
C ALA A 212 -11.73 8.99 2.20
N ASN A 213 -11.58 8.92 0.88
CA ASN A 213 -12.17 9.88 -0.05
C ASN A 213 -13.16 9.15 -0.95
N ARG A 214 -14.45 9.50 -0.83
CA ARG A 214 -15.57 8.84 -1.51
C ARG A 214 -15.34 8.72 -3.03
N ASN A 215 -15.01 9.81 -3.69
CA ASN A 215 -14.83 9.80 -5.14
C ASN A 215 -13.64 8.96 -5.58
N ARG A 216 -12.59 8.90 -4.79
CA ARG A 216 -11.43 8.05 -5.06
C ARG A 216 -11.76 6.57 -4.89
N ILE A 217 -12.47 6.22 -3.83
CA ILE A 217 -12.93 4.84 -3.59
C ILE A 217 -13.82 4.40 -4.75
N LEU A 218 -14.84 5.18 -5.08
CA LEU A 218 -15.76 4.90 -6.18
C LEU A 218 -15.04 4.78 -7.53
N ALA A 219 -14.08 5.66 -7.82
CA ALA A 219 -13.34 5.64 -9.06
C ALA A 219 -12.51 4.36 -9.25
N GLN A 220 -12.03 3.76 -8.18
CA GLN A 220 -11.33 2.47 -8.23
C GLN A 220 -12.31 1.29 -8.19
N ALA A 221 -13.35 1.38 -7.37
CA ALA A 221 -14.37 0.33 -7.27
C ALA A 221 -15.07 0.09 -8.61
N VAL A 222 -15.35 1.15 -9.37
CA VAL A 222 -15.97 1.05 -10.70
C VAL A 222 -15.09 0.31 -11.71
N LEU A 223 -13.77 0.49 -11.66
CA LEU A 223 -12.84 -0.28 -12.49
C LEU A 223 -12.81 -1.75 -12.07
N ALA A 224 -12.74 -2.00 -10.76
CA ALA A 224 -12.77 -3.36 -10.23
C ALA A 224 -14.06 -4.10 -10.60
N ALA A 225 -15.21 -3.44 -10.47
CA ALA A 225 -16.52 -3.99 -10.81
C ALA A 225 -16.62 -4.35 -12.30
N GLY A 226 -16.23 -3.43 -13.17
CA GLY A 226 -16.29 -3.65 -14.61
C GLY A 226 -15.27 -4.68 -15.11
N ASN A 227 -14.15 -4.86 -14.42
CA ASN A 227 -13.17 -5.90 -14.77
C ASN A 227 -13.51 -7.27 -14.17
N HIS A 228 -14.32 -7.32 -13.11
CA HIS A 228 -14.68 -8.56 -12.43
C HIS A 228 -15.97 -9.18 -12.96
N ASP A 229 -17.06 -8.41 -12.98
CA ASP A 229 -18.37 -8.84 -13.47
C ASP A 229 -19.12 -7.65 -14.06
N PRO A 230 -18.84 -7.32 -15.33
CA PRO A 230 -19.40 -6.14 -15.99
C PRO A 230 -20.93 -6.16 -16.08
N GLU A 231 -21.55 -7.32 -16.26
CA GLU A 231 -23.00 -7.40 -16.39
C GLU A 231 -23.72 -7.18 -15.06
N LYS A 232 -23.20 -7.76 -13.98
CA LYS A 232 -23.75 -7.57 -12.62
C LYS A 232 -23.77 -6.11 -12.20
N TYR A 233 -22.74 -5.35 -12.51
CA TYR A 233 -22.56 -3.97 -12.03
C TYR A 233 -22.91 -2.91 -13.08
N ARG A 234 -23.47 -3.28 -14.24
CA ARG A 234 -23.76 -2.37 -15.37
C ARG A 234 -24.56 -1.14 -14.96
N GLU A 235 -25.66 -1.31 -14.24
CA GLU A 235 -26.54 -0.20 -13.83
C GLU A 235 -25.83 0.79 -12.90
N GLN A 236 -25.09 0.28 -11.92
CA GLN A 236 -24.33 1.13 -10.99
C GLN A 236 -23.23 1.91 -11.73
N ILE A 237 -22.52 1.25 -12.66
CA ILE A 237 -21.50 1.90 -13.49
C ILE A 237 -22.12 2.98 -14.37
N GLN A 238 -23.33 2.75 -14.93
CA GLN A 238 -24.05 3.76 -15.71
C GLN A 238 -24.40 5.00 -14.89
N GLN A 239 -24.87 4.82 -13.65
CA GLN A 239 -25.17 5.92 -12.74
C GLN A 239 -23.91 6.72 -12.41
N LEU A 240 -22.80 6.04 -12.10
CA LEU A 240 -21.52 6.66 -11.75
C LEU A 240 -20.85 7.38 -12.93
N ALA A 241 -21.18 7.01 -14.18
CA ALA A 241 -20.69 7.69 -15.38
C ALA A 241 -21.16 9.14 -15.52
N GLN A 242 -22.20 9.54 -14.78
CA GLN A 242 -22.70 10.90 -14.71
C GLN A 242 -22.09 11.73 -13.57
N SER A 243 -21.13 11.18 -12.85
CA SER A 243 -20.50 11.85 -11.71
C SER A 243 -19.77 13.14 -12.14
N PRO A 244 -19.85 14.23 -11.32
CA PRO A 244 -19.06 15.43 -11.57
C PRO A 244 -17.55 15.23 -11.30
N SER A 245 -17.16 14.10 -10.70
CA SER A 245 -15.74 13.76 -10.47
C SER A 245 -15.11 13.21 -11.74
N PRO A 246 -14.11 13.90 -12.35
CA PRO A 246 -13.50 13.45 -13.61
C PRO A 246 -12.95 12.03 -13.55
N ALA A 247 -12.24 11.67 -12.46
CA ALA A 247 -11.70 10.34 -12.32
C ALA A 247 -12.79 9.26 -12.29
N LEU A 248 -13.89 9.52 -11.61
CA LEU A 248 -15.00 8.57 -11.51
C LEU A 248 -15.77 8.44 -12.82
N SER A 249 -16.17 9.56 -13.44
CA SER A 249 -16.92 9.55 -14.69
C SER A 249 -16.12 8.94 -15.84
N GLU A 250 -14.84 9.28 -15.99
CA GLU A 250 -14.00 8.71 -17.04
C GLU A 250 -13.77 7.20 -16.88
N HIS A 251 -13.58 6.73 -15.63
CA HIS A 251 -13.44 5.31 -15.37
C HIS A 251 -14.73 4.54 -15.68
N ALA A 252 -15.88 5.07 -15.27
CA ALA A 252 -17.18 4.45 -15.55
C ALA A 252 -17.48 4.42 -17.05
N GLN A 253 -17.24 5.51 -17.77
CA GLN A 253 -17.41 5.58 -19.23
C GLN A 253 -16.47 4.59 -19.98
N TYR A 254 -15.22 4.48 -19.51
CA TYR A 254 -14.29 3.49 -20.05
C TYR A 254 -14.83 2.07 -19.90
N MET A 255 -15.33 1.72 -18.70
CA MET A 255 -15.89 0.39 -18.48
C MET A 255 -17.10 0.12 -19.38
N LEU A 256 -18.06 1.05 -19.48
CA LEU A 256 -19.24 0.91 -20.34
C LEU A 256 -18.87 0.74 -21.82
N LYS A 257 -17.83 1.44 -22.30
CA LYS A 257 -17.33 1.30 -23.67
C LYS A 257 -16.74 -0.08 -23.92
N ASN A 258 -16.07 -0.67 -22.93
CA ASN A 258 -15.39 -1.96 -23.09
C ASN A 258 -16.28 -3.18 -22.76
N MET A 259 -17.41 -3.00 -22.09
CA MET A 259 -18.45 -4.02 -21.92
C MET A 259 -19.19 -4.40 -23.22
N LYS A 260 -19.11 -3.57 -24.24
CA LYS A 260 -19.80 -3.79 -25.53
C LYS A 260 -19.00 -4.63 -26.53
N LYS A 261 -17.82 -5.06 -26.13
CA LYS A 261 -16.95 -5.93 -26.94
C LYS A 261 -16.93 -7.35 -26.38
#